data_2d114f641381c5128c2c3908de1cfd7d
#
_entry.id   2d114f641381c5128c2c3908de1cfd7d
#
_cell.length_a   1.000
_cell.length_b   1.000
_cell.length_c   1.000
_cell.angle_alpha   90.00
_cell.angle_beta   90.00
_cell.angle_gamma   90.00
#
_symmetry.space_group_name_H-M   'P 1'
#
loop_
_entity.id
_entity.type
_entity.pdbx_description
1 polymer ?
#
loop_
_entity_poly.entity_id
_entity_poly.type
_entity_poly.pdbx_seq_one_letter_code
_entity_poly.pdbx_strand_id
1 'polypeptide(L)'
;EMDRYQRVERPRPESAIAENEIRITAQGLIRNYVSYATSLLQDRKIKEIVLKAMGQAISKSVAVTEIIKKRVPGLYQDTNISSVSITDVWEPIEEGLVPLEMTRHVSMISITLSPVELDQNSPG
;
A
#
# COMPACT_ATOMS: atom_id res chain seq x y z
N GLU A 1 -20.11 17.59 -16.81
CA GLU A 1 -18.91 18.28 -17.08
C GLU A 1 -17.72 17.39 -17.15
N MET A 2 -17.57 16.45 -16.28
CA MET A 2 -16.42 15.57 -16.32
C MET A 2 -16.48 14.55 -17.43
N ASP A 3 -17.63 14.42 -18.10
CA ASP A 3 -17.73 13.49 -19.22
C ASP A 3 -16.94 13.95 -20.44
N ARG A 4 -16.43 15.18 -20.43
CA ARG A 4 -15.54 15.65 -21.48
C ARG A 4 -14.09 15.45 -21.16
N TYR A 5 -13.79 14.82 -20.03
CA TYR A 5 -12.42 14.61 -19.56
C TYR A 5 -12.22 13.14 -19.26
N GLN A 6 -11.02 12.68 -19.46
CA GLN A 6 -10.62 11.35 -19.03
C GLN A 6 -9.51 11.46 -18.01
N ARG A 7 -9.54 10.55 -17.05
CA ARG A 7 -8.53 10.53 -16.01
C ARG A 7 -7.24 9.92 -16.54
N VAL A 8 -6.15 10.58 -16.26
CA VAL A 8 -4.83 10.11 -16.65
C VAL A 8 -3.99 9.99 -15.40
N GLU A 9 -3.43 8.80 -15.19
CA GLU A 9 -2.51 8.60 -14.09
C GLU A 9 -1.12 8.98 -14.54
N ARG A 10 -0.52 9.91 -13.82
CA ARG A 10 0.86 10.27 -14.11
C ARG A 10 1.78 9.27 -13.45
N PRO A 11 2.77 8.76 -14.16
CA PRO A 11 3.74 7.87 -13.54
C PRO A 11 4.45 8.60 -12.42
N ARG A 12 4.58 7.93 -11.31
CA ARG A 12 5.34 8.50 -10.22
C ARG A 12 6.81 8.35 -10.51
N PRO A 13 7.61 9.33 -10.07
CA PRO A 13 9.05 9.07 -10.06
C PRO A 13 9.26 7.85 -9.19
N GLU A 14 9.92 6.87 -9.72
CA GLU A 14 9.93 5.61 -9.09
C GLU A 14 10.82 5.55 -7.93
N SER A 15 10.31 5.38 -6.79
CA SER A 15 11.13 4.70 -5.80
C SER A 15 10.89 3.23 -6.05
N ALA A 16 11.92 2.49 -6.29
CA ALA A 16 11.77 1.07 -6.51
C ALA A 16 11.01 0.47 -5.34
N ILE A 17 10.05 -0.40 -5.64
CA ILE A 17 9.34 -1.12 -4.60
C ILE A 17 10.34 -2.10 -4.00
N ALA A 18 10.56 -2.01 -2.70
CA ALA A 18 11.45 -2.94 -2.02
C ALA A 18 10.89 -4.35 -2.14
N GLU A 19 11.79 -5.34 -2.19
CA GLU A 19 11.36 -6.72 -2.34
C GLU A 19 10.40 -7.14 -1.24
N ASN A 20 10.56 -6.58 -0.04
CA ASN A 20 9.73 -6.93 1.11
C ASN A 20 8.50 -6.04 1.25
N GLU A 21 8.22 -5.20 0.29
CA GLU A 21 7.06 -4.31 0.36
C GLU A 21 5.90 -4.91 -0.41
N ILE A 22 4.75 -4.98 0.25
CA ILE A 22 3.54 -5.53 -0.36
C ILE A 22 2.51 -4.40 -0.43
N ARG A 23 2.12 -4.04 -1.63
CA ARG A 23 1.10 -3.01 -1.83
C ARG A 23 -0.24 -3.67 -2.02
N ILE A 24 -1.17 -3.31 -1.15
CA ILE A 24 -2.49 -3.92 -1.14
C ILE A 24 -3.48 -2.96 -1.78
N THR A 25 -4.21 -3.45 -2.76
CA THR A 25 -5.20 -2.66 -3.48
C THR A 25 -6.58 -3.23 -3.24
N ALA A 26 -7.60 -2.43 -3.57
CA ALA A 26 -8.98 -2.86 -3.37
C ALA A 26 -9.36 -4.05 -4.25
N GLN A 27 -8.70 -4.19 -5.40
CA GLN A 27 -9.03 -5.28 -6.33
C GLN A 27 -8.29 -6.57 -6.08
N GLY A 28 -7.19 -6.53 -5.31
CA GLY A 28 -6.42 -7.74 -5.06
C GLY A 28 -7.14 -8.70 -4.14
N LEU A 29 -6.82 -9.97 -4.26
CA LEU A 29 -7.44 -10.99 -3.43
C LEU A 29 -6.64 -11.18 -2.16
N ILE A 30 -7.34 -11.26 -1.03
CA ILE A 30 -6.69 -11.41 0.28
C ILE A 30 -5.78 -12.62 0.29
N ARG A 31 -6.23 -13.76 -0.24
CA ARG A 31 -5.43 -14.98 -0.20
C ARG A 31 -4.13 -14.85 -0.97
N ASN A 32 -4.11 -14.05 -2.03
CA ASN A 32 -2.87 -13.87 -2.80
C ASN A 32 -1.85 -13.08 -2.00
N TYR A 33 -2.29 -12.05 -1.30
CA TYR A 33 -1.39 -11.29 -0.45
C TYR A 33 -0.85 -12.15 0.69
N VAL A 34 -1.73 -12.96 1.29
CA VAL A 34 -1.32 -13.83 2.40
C VAL A 34 -0.30 -14.86 1.92
N SER A 35 -0.56 -15.48 0.77
CA SER A 35 0.37 -16.48 0.22
C SER A 35 1.72 -15.87 -0.09
N TYR A 36 1.72 -14.69 -0.70
CA TYR A 36 2.97 -14.02 -1.05
C TYR A 36 3.75 -13.65 0.22
N ALA A 37 3.06 -13.09 1.21
CA ALA A 37 3.72 -12.68 2.45
C ALA A 37 4.28 -13.88 3.18
N THR A 38 3.52 -14.97 3.24
CA THR A 38 3.98 -16.18 3.90
C THR A 38 5.22 -16.73 3.21
N SER A 39 5.23 -16.69 1.88
CA SER A 39 6.38 -17.14 1.10
C SER A 39 7.61 -16.28 1.41
N LEU A 40 7.45 -14.97 1.49
CA LEU A 40 8.57 -14.10 1.82
C LEU A 40 9.16 -14.43 3.18
N LEU A 41 8.30 -14.65 4.16
CA LEU A 41 8.76 -14.86 5.53
C LEU A 41 9.31 -16.26 5.75
N GLN A 42 8.67 -17.28 5.18
CA GLN A 42 9.03 -18.67 5.45
C GLN A 42 9.97 -19.26 4.43
N ASP A 43 9.71 -19.03 3.16
CA ASP A 43 10.50 -19.64 2.10
C ASP A 43 11.74 -18.85 1.77
N ARG A 44 11.62 -17.55 1.70
CA ARG A 44 12.72 -16.67 1.34
C ARG A 44 13.40 -16.07 2.57
N LYS A 45 12.84 -16.32 3.75
CA LYS A 45 13.41 -15.92 5.04
C LYS A 45 13.75 -14.45 5.11
N ILE A 46 12.88 -13.65 4.54
CA ILE A 46 13.00 -12.20 4.66
C ILE A 46 12.68 -11.80 6.09
N LYS A 47 13.48 -10.91 6.66
CA LYS A 47 13.40 -10.61 8.09
C LYS A 47 12.21 -9.75 8.45
N GLU A 48 11.74 -8.96 7.51
CA GLU A 48 10.53 -8.16 7.78
C GLU A 48 9.81 -7.87 6.48
N ILE A 49 8.51 -7.75 6.57
CA ILE A 49 7.70 -7.34 5.43
C ILE A 49 6.92 -6.10 5.82
N VAL A 50 6.61 -5.26 4.83
CA VAL A 50 5.84 -4.05 5.03
C VAL A 50 4.64 -4.09 4.10
N LEU A 51 3.44 -4.01 4.70
CA LEU A 51 2.20 -3.96 3.93
C LEU A 51 1.76 -2.52 3.86
N LYS A 52 1.48 -2.04 2.66
CA LYS A 52 1.04 -0.66 2.46
C LYS A 52 -0.28 -0.64 1.74
N ALA A 53 -1.17 0.22 2.19
CA ALA A 53 -2.49 0.36 1.59
C ALA A 53 -2.96 1.79 1.74
N MET A 54 -3.80 2.22 0.81
CA MET A 54 -4.34 3.56 0.83
C MET A 54 -5.84 3.52 0.67
N GLY A 55 -6.52 4.48 1.32
CA GLY A 55 -7.95 4.67 1.16
C GLY A 55 -8.73 3.43 1.51
N GLN A 56 -9.53 2.96 0.58
CA GLN A 56 -10.43 1.84 0.83
C GLN A 56 -9.70 0.52 1.03
N ALA A 57 -8.42 0.44 0.67
CA ALA A 57 -7.67 -0.80 0.84
C ALA A 57 -7.12 -0.96 2.26
N ILE A 58 -7.26 0.07 3.11
CA ILE A 58 -6.73 0.00 4.47
C ILE A 58 -7.36 -1.14 5.26
N SER A 59 -8.69 -1.27 5.19
CA SER A 59 -9.37 -2.35 5.91
C SER A 59 -8.87 -3.71 5.44
N LYS A 60 -8.67 -3.87 4.15
CA LYS A 60 -8.16 -5.12 3.61
C LYS A 60 -6.76 -5.42 4.15
N SER A 61 -5.91 -4.40 4.26
CA SER A 61 -4.56 -4.61 4.76
C SER A 61 -4.57 -5.12 6.19
N VAL A 62 -5.50 -4.64 7.01
CA VAL A 62 -5.63 -5.11 8.39
C VAL A 62 -6.05 -6.58 8.40
N ALA A 63 -7.02 -6.95 7.55
CA ALA A 63 -7.46 -8.33 7.47
C ALA A 63 -6.34 -9.25 7.00
N VAL A 64 -5.58 -8.82 5.99
CA VAL A 64 -4.44 -9.59 5.50
C VAL A 64 -3.42 -9.80 6.62
N THR A 65 -3.12 -8.73 7.36
CA THR A 65 -2.16 -8.79 8.45
C THR A 65 -2.58 -9.81 9.50
N GLU A 66 -3.87 -9.82 9.88
CA GLU A 66 -4.34 -10.75 10.90
C GLU A 66 -4.20 -12.19 10.46
N ILE A 67 -4.47 -12.47 9.19
CA ILE A 67 -4.33 -13.82 8.67
C ILE A 67 -2.87 -14.23 8.63
N ILE A 68 -1.98 -13.32 8.20
CA ILE A 68 -0.55 -13.62 8.17
C ILE A 68 -0.06 -13.97 9.57
N LYS A 69 -0.46 -13.20 10.56
CA LYS A 69 -0.02 -13.44 11.94
C LYS A 69 -0.51 -14.77 12.46
N LYS A 70 -1.65 -15.24 11.99
CA LYS A 70 -2.13 -16.56 12.38
C LYS A 70 -1.37 -17.68 11.71
N ARG A 71 -0.94 -17.48 10.48
CA ARG A 71 -0.20 -18.49 9.74
C ARG A 71 1.28 -18.55 10.12
N VAL A 72 1.83 -17.40 10.52
CA VAL A 72 3.23 -17.30 10.90
C VAL A 72 3.27 -16.75 12.31
N PRO A 73 3.21 -17.62 13.33
CA PRO A 73 3.18 -17.14 14.71
C PRO A 73 4.49 -16.49 15.11
N GLY A 74 4.41 -15.62 16.08
CA GLY A 74 5.59 -14.97 16.60
C GLY A 74 5.97 -13.69 15.89
N LEU A 75 5.08 -13.14 15.06
CA LEU A 75 5.37 -11.89 14.38
C LEU A 75 5.02 -10.69 15.26
N TYR A 76 5.89 -9.72 15.25
CA TYR A 76 5.66 -8.43 15.88
C TYR A 76 5.14 -7.47 14.82
N GLN A 77 4.32 -6.53 15.24
CA GLN A 77 3.65 -5.61 14.32
C GLN A 77 3.91 -4.17 14.72
N ASP A 78 4.24 -3.35 13.73
CA ASP A 78 4.35 -1.91 13.89
C ASP A 78 3.49 -1.26 12.83
N THR A 79 2.56 -0.40 13.23
CA THR A 79 1.60 0.19 12.33
C THR A 79 1.73 1.71 12.36
N ASN A 80 1.81 2.31 11.18
CA ASN A 80 1.85 3.76 11.03
C ASN A 80 0.79 4.19 10.04
N ILE A 81 0.11 5.29 10.38
CA ILE A 81 -0.91 5.86 9.52
C ILE A 81 -0.50 7.28 9.18
N SER A 82 -0.63 7.63 7.92
CA SER A 82 -0.28 8.96 7.46
C SER A 82 -1.25 9.40 6.38
N SER A 83 -1.11 10.64 5.95
CA SER A 83 -1.92 11.19 4.88
C SER A 83 -1.00 11.53 3.72
N VAL A 84 -1.42 11.20 2.52
CA VAL A 84 -0.65 11.52 1.33
C VAL A 84 -1.54 12.35 0.40
N SER A 85 -0.90 13.20 -0.39
CA SER A 85 -1.60 14.01 -1.40
C SER A 85 -1.53 13.29 -2.72
N ILE A 86 -2.66 13.22 -3.40
CA ILE A 86 -2.74 12.61 -4.72
C ILE A 86 -3.30 13.67 -5.67
N THR A 87 -2.61 13.89 -6.77
CA THR A 87 -3.07 14.81 -7.79
C THR A 87 -3.55 14.02 -8.99
N ASP A 88 -4.83 14.19 -9.30
CA ASP A 88 -5.43 13.56 -10.47
C ASP A 88 -5.46 14.58 -11.59
N VAL A 89 -5.08 14.16 -12.79
CA VAL A 89 -5.09 15.01 -13.96
C VAL A 89 -6.19 14.51 -14.87
N TRP A 90 -7.10 15.41 -15.23
CA TRP A 90 -8.22 15.08 -16.12
C TRP A 90 -7.95 15.78 -17.45
N GLU A 91 -7.60 14.99 -18.46
CA GLU A 91 -7.31 15.54 -19.76
C GLU A 91 -8.57 15.65 -20.59
N PRO A 92 -8.71 16.76 -21.33
CA PRO A 92 -9.91 16.95 -22.12
C PRO A 92 -9.95 15.98 -23.31
N ILE A 93 -11.13 15.50 -23.63
CA ILE A 93 -11.33 14.68 -24.81
C ILE A 93 -11.88 15.49 -25.97
N GLU A 94 -12.08 16.79 -25.76
CA GLU A 94 -12.46 17.72 -26.81
C GLU A 94 -11.41 18.80 -26.92
N GLU A 95 -11.15 19.21 -28.14
CA GLU A 95 -10.20 20.30 -28.39
C GLU A 95 -10.73 21.58 -27.80
N GLY A 96 -9.83 22.41 -27.33
CA GLY A 96 -10.18 23.70 -26.78
C GLY A 96 -10.37 23.71 -25.27
N LEU A 97 -10.41 22.53 -24.65
CA LEU A 97 -10.48 22.46 -23.20
C LEU A 97 -9.08 22.36 -22.62
N VAL A 98 -8.90 22.86 -21.42
CA VAL A 98 -7.62 22.77 -20.72
C VAL A 98 -7.66 21.63 -19.72
N PRO A 99 -6.51 20.98 -19.46
CA PRO A 99 -6.48 19.92 -18.44
C PRO A 99 -6.85 20.45 -17.08
N LEU A 100 -7.49 19.60 -16.28
CA LEU A 100 -7.84 19.90 -14.92
C LEU A 100 -6.98 19.09 -13.97
N GLU A 101 -6.52 19.73 -12.92
CA GLU A 101 -5.79 19.06 -11.86
C GLU A 101 -6.57 19.20 -10.57
N MET A 102 -6.73 18.09 -9.87
CA MET A 102 -7.42 18.08 -8.60
C MET A 102 -6.55 17.34 -7.59
N THR A 103 -6.30 17.96 -6.47
CA THR A 103 -5.50 17.37 -5.42
C THR A 103 -6.42 16.93 -4.29
N ARG A 104 -6.22 15.72 -3.81
CA ARG A 104 -6.98 15.19 -2.68
C ARG A 104 -6.02 14.52 -1.72
N HIS A 105 -6.47 14.42 -0.49
CA HIS A 105 -5.68 13.75 0.55
C HIS A 105 -6.28 12.39 0.82
N VAL A 106 -5.42 11.39 0.95
CA VAL A 106 -5.84 10.01 1.16
C VAL A 106 -5.05 9.45 2.33
N SER A 107 -5.73 8.72 3.21
CA SER A 107 -5.05 8.04 4.30
C SER A 107 -4.25 6.87 3.77
N MET A 108 -3.09 6.66 4.37
CA MET A 108 -2.22 5.53 4.03
C MET A 108 -1.83 4.81 5.32
N ILE A 109 -1.83 3.49 5.27
CA ILE A 109 -1.36 2.67 6.38
C ILE A 109 -0.10 1.92 5.95
N SER A 110 0.82 1.78 6.88
CA SER A 110 2.04 0.99 6.67
C SER A 110 2.15 0.05 7.86
N ILE A 111 2.12 -1.25 7.60
CA ILE A 111 2.19 -2.27 8.65
C ILE A 111 3.44 -3.09 8.44
N THR A 112 4.34 -3.05 9.42
CA THR A 112 5.58 -3.82 9.38
C THR A 112 5.41 -5.06 10.25
N LEU A 113 5.74 -6.21 9.70
CA LEU A 113 5.70 -7.48 10.42
C LEU A 113 7.10 -8.09 10.43
N SER A 114 7.54 -8.51 11.60
CA SER A 114 8.89 -9.04 11.76
C SER A 114 8.89 -10.12 12.83
N PRO A 115 9.65 -11.20 12.65
CA PRO A 115 9.78 -12.20 13.71
C PRO A 115 10.66 -11.72 14.86
N VAL A 116 11.30 -10.55 14.71
CA VAL A 116 12.12 -9.98 15.74
C VAL A 116 11.40 -8.77 16.31
N GLU A 117 11.44 -8.62 17.65
CA GLU A 117 10.73 -7.53 18.30
C GLU A 117 11.14 -6.18 17.70
N LEU A 118 10.13 -5.38 17.36
CA LEU A 118 10.34 -4.06 16.79
C LEU A 118 10.41 -3.09 17.95
N ASP A 119 11.63 -2.66 18.27
CA ASP A 119 11.87 -1.81 19.43
C ASP A 119 11.74 -0.35 19.03
N GLN A 120 10.59 0.24 19.32
CA GLN A 120 10.31 1.61 18.93
C GLN A 120 11.02 2.63 19.81
N ASN A 121 11.53 2.19 20.94
CA ASN A 121 12.26 3.07 21.84
C ASN A 121 13.74 3.05 21.56
N SER A 122 14.16 2.15 20.73
CA SER A 122 15.57 2.03 20.41
C SER A 122 15.92 3.01 19.30
N PRO A 123 17.06 3.66 19.40
CA PRO A 123 17.50 4.48 18.27
C PRO A 123 17.93 3.64 17.08
N GLY A 124 18.01 2.37 17.22
CA GLY A 124 18.43 1.51 16.14
C GLY A 124 17.29 0.87 15.41
#